data_bb71b9087fdd1f71ab14720d2a82e62e
#
_entry.id   bb71b9087fdd1f71ab14720d2a82e62e
#
_cell.length_a   1.000
_cell.length_b   1.000
_cell.length_c   1.000
_cell.angle_alpha   90.00
_cell.angle_beta   90.00
_cell.angle_gamma   90.00
#
_symmetry.space_group_name_H-M   'P 1'
#
loop_
_entity.id
_entity.type
_entity.pdbx_description
1 polymer ?
#
loop_
_entity_poly.entity_id
_entity_poly.type
_entity_poly.pdbx_seq_one_letter_code
_entity_poly.pdbx_strand_id
1 'polypeptide(L)'
;MKYYTDKLYPFQDKIIQVIQSCDTQFYLTGGTVLSRKYLGHRYSDDLDFFVNADPKFRDYLNKIEEKMSLTGITFDVLTRADDFVRIATTKERAIDLKLDFINDIDYHYDGFEQDKKLGKIDNIQNILSNKISALPRLEIKDFVDVVFLARVFSFSWKDIIAQAIKKDSWVNPIDISKLFKTSDPKLLKLIKWKNPVAIDDIIRDFQIIAKDVLLGTDNSLVQKAT
;
A
#
# COMPACT_ATOMS: atom_id res chain seq x y z
N MET A 1 17.69 10.42 -3.71
CA MET A 1 17.78 9.12 -4.39
C MET A 1 18.68 8.13 -3.64
N LYS A 2 19.95 8.42 -3.40
CA LYS A 2 20.89 7.50 -2.69
C LYS A 2 20.40 6.99 -1.33
N TYR A 3 19.63 7.78 -0.55
CA TYR A 3 19.10 7.34 0.73
C TYR A 3 18.24 6.07 0.63
N TYR A 4 17.34 6.00 -0.36
CA TYR A 4 16.46 4.84 -0.56
C TYR A 4 17.24 3.62 -1.01
N THR A 5 18.04 3.75 -2.07
CA THR A 5 18.78 2.63 -2.66
C THR A 5 19.88 2.09 -1.76
N ASP A 6 20.60 2.98 -1.06
CA ASP A 6 21.82 2.63 -0.35
C ASP A 6 21.57 2.35 1.15
N LYS A 7 20.43 2.84 1.69
CA LYS A 7 20.15 2.74 3.12
C LYS A 7 18.78 2.10 3.41
N LEU A 8 17.67 2.78 3.03
CA LEU A 8 16.34 2.37 3.47
C LEU A 8 15.92 1.02 2.88
N TYR A 9 16.03 0.84 1.57
CA TYR A 9 15.61 -0.41 0.93
C TYR A 9 16.43 -1.63 1.36
N PRO A 10 17.76 -1.57 1.49
CA PRO A 10 18.51 -2.66 2.11
C PRO A 10 18.08 -2.98 3.54
N PHE A 11 17.67 -1.97 4.31
CA PHE A 11 17.16 -2.19 5.66
C PHE A 11 15.73 -2.79 5.64
N GLN A 12 14.85 -2.29 4.75
CA GLN A 12 13.56 -2.94 4.51
C GLN A 12 13.73 -4.41 4.11
N ASP A 13 14.66 -4.72 3.20
CA ASP A 13 14.93 -6.10 2.77
C ASP A 13 15.35 -7.00 3.95
N LYS A 14 16.22 -6.49 4.83
CA LYS A 14 16.61 -7.22 6.05
C LYS A 14 15.37 -7.49 6.94
N ILE A 15 14.54 -6.51 7.19
CA ILE A 15 13.32 -6.66 8.00
C ILE A 15 12.35 -7.66 7.36
N ILE A 16 12.09 -7.53 6.06
CA ILE A 16 11.24 -8.44 5.31
C ILE A 16 11.74 -9.89 5.44
N GLN A 17 13.04 -10.13 5.26
CA GLN A 17 13.62 -11.46 5.42
C GLN A 17 13.44 -12.02 6.83
N VAL A 18 13.61 -11.21 7.87
CA VAL A 18 13.37 -11.63 9.25
C VAL A 18 11.92 -12.05 9.45
N ILE A 19 10.95 -11.24 8.98
CA ILE A 19 9.53 -11.55 9.10
C ILE A 19 9.14 -12.80 8.31
N GLN A 20 9.67 -12.98 7.11
CA GLN A 20 9.45 -14.16 6.28
C GLN A 20 10.04 -15.45 6.90
N SER A 21 11.10 -15.33 7.70
CA SER A 21 11.67 -16.48 8.41
C SER A 21 10.82 -16.94 9.60
N CYS A 22 9.83 -16.17 10.00
CA CYS A 22 8.83 -16.55 10.99
C CYS A 22 7.70 -17.33 10.30
N ASP A 23 7.24 -18.41 10.93
CA ASP A 23 6.08 -19.15 10.46
C ASP A 23 4.80 -18.36 10.76
N THR A 24 4.43 -17.44 9.84
CA THR A 24 3.26 -16.56 9.95
C THR A 24 2.51 -16.51 8.63
N GLN A 25 1.25 -16.02 8.68
CA GLN A 25 0.44 -15.82 7.48
C GLN A 25 0.53 -14.39 6.91
N PHE A 26 1.34 -13.52 7.50
CA PHE A 26 1.48 -12.14 7.02
C PHE A 26 1.91 -12.09 5.55
N TYR A 27 1.30 -11.17 4.82
CA TYR A 27 1.71 -10.76 3.49
C TYR A 27 2.01 -9.26 3.47
N LEU A 28 2.96 -8.86 2.63
CA LEU A 28 3.30 -7.44 2.43
C LEU A 28 2.34 -6.82 1.42
N THR A 29 1.85 -5.61 1.70
CA THR A 29 0.90 -4.89 0.85
C THR A 29 1.26 -3.41 0.72
N GLY A 30 0.33 -2.61 0.25
CA GLY A 30 0.39 -1.16 0.28
C GLY A 30 1.41 -0.51 -0.63
N GLY A 31 1.87 0.67 -0.20
CA GLY A 31 2.73 1.53 -1.01
C GLY A 31 4.08 0.93 -1.35
N THR A 32 4.65 0.10 -0.48
CA THR A 32 5.97 -0.52 -0.73
C THR A 32 5.88 -1.59 -1.82
N VAL A 33 4.85 -2.41 -1.84
CA VAL A 33 4.62 -3.37 -2.92
C VAL A 33 4.42 -2.65 -4.26
N LEU A 34 3.57 -1.60 -4.29
CA LEU A 34 3.38 -0.79 -5.49
C LEU A 34 4.69 -0.15 -5.97
N SER A 35 5.43 0.46 -5.07
CA SER A 35 6.68 1.17 -5.38
C SER A 35 7.81 0.26 -5.86
N ARG A 36 7.92 -0.95 -5.30
CA ARG A 36 9.10 -1.80 -5.50
C ARG A 36 8.87 -2.95 -6.47
N LYS A 37 7.63 -3.40 -6.62
CA LYS A 37 7.27 -4.53 -7.49
C LYS A 37 6.53 -4.08 -8.76
N TYR A 38 5.44 -3.31 -8.60
CA TYR A 38 4.51 -3.12 -9.72
C TYR A 38 4.74 -1.85 -10.54
N LEU A 39 4.96 -0.70 -9.92
CA LEU A 39 4.85 0.59 -10.60
C LEU A 39 6.16 1.38 -10.66
N GLY A 40 6.96 1.35 -9.62
CA GLY A 40 8.21 2.12 -9.57
C GLY A 40 8.05 3.64 -9.61
N HIS A 41 6.87 4.17 -9.36
CA HIS A 41 6.50 5.58 -9.60
C HIS A 41 6.98 6.54 -8.51
N ARG A 42 6.97 6.15 -7.25
CA ARG A 42 7.41 6.94 -6.09
C ARG A 42 8.20 6.10 -5.10
N TYR A 43 8.87 6.73 -4.17
CA TYR A 43 9.47 6.04 -3.03
C TYR A 43 8.40 5.71 -1.98
N SER A 44 8.62 4.63 -1.20
CA SER A 44 7.81 4.25 -0.05
C SER A 44 8.69 4.00 1.16
N ASP A 45 8.29 4.60 2.29
CA ASP A 45 9.11 4.59 3.50
C ASP A 45 8.74 3.43 4.43
N ASP A 46 7.46 3.03 4.48
CA ASP A 46 6.88 2.13 5.47
C ASP A 46 6.75 0.69 4.92
N LEU A 47 6.55 -0.27 5.83
CA LEU A 47 6.16 -1.64 5.49
C LEU A 47 4.81 -1.96 6.13
N ASP A 48 3.85 -2.36 5.31
CA ASP A 48 2.49 -2.73 5.73
C ASP A 48 2.31 -4.25 5.58
N PHE A 49 2.17 -4.97 6.70
CA PHE A 49 1.96 -6.41 6.76
C PHE A 49 0.54 -6.72 7.21
N PHE A 50 -0.19 -7.50 6.43
CA PHE A 50 -1.58 -7.84 6.69
C PHE A 50 -1.79 -9.33 6.86
N VAL A 51 -2.78 -9.69 7.66
CA VAL A 51 -3.52 -10.95 7.66
C VAL A 51 -5.01 -10.63 7.66
N ASN A 52 -5.89 -11.59 7.37
CA ASN A 52 -7.33 -11.36 7.29
C ASN A 52 -8.05 -12.22 8.33
N ALA A 53 -8.66 -11.57 9.32
CA ALA A 53 -9.41 -12.17 10.43
C ALA A 53 -8.72 -13.40 11.05
N ASP A 54 -7.39 -13.35 11.17
CA ASP A 54 -6.60 -14.47 11.65
C ASP A 54 -6.53 -14.46 13.20
N PRO A 55 -7.07 -15.47 13.88
CA PRO A 55 -7.04 -15.54 15.33
C PRO A 55 -5.63 -15.67 15.92
N LYS A 56 -4.63 -16.04 15.10
CA LYS A 56 -3.22 -16.16 15.51
C LYS A 56 -2.43 -14.86 15.35
N PHE A 57 -3.08 -13.75 15.01
CA PHE A 57 -2.43 -12.45 14.80
C PHE A 57 -1.44 -12.09 15.91
N ARG A 58 -1.85 -12.23 17.18
CA ARG A 58 -1.01 -11.94 18.34
C ARG A 58 0.17 -12.91 18.49
N ASP A 59 -0.04 -14.18 18.20
CA ASP A 59 1.03 -15.20 18.25
C ASP A 59 2.09 -14.93 17.17
N TYR A 60 1.65 -14.51 15.99
CA TYR A 60 2.55 -14.11 14.91
C TYR A 60 3.41 -12.91 15.30
N LEU A 61 2.82 -11.90 15.94
CA LEU A 61 3.56 -10.72 16.41
C LEU A 61 4.61 -11.10 17.45
N ASN A 62 4.26 -11.95 18.42
CA ASN A 62 5.21 -12.42 19.43
C ASN A 62 6.41 -13.11 18.77
N LYS A 63 6.18 -13.99 17.79
CA LYS A 63 7.26 -14.66 17.03
C LYS A 63 8.15 -13.64 16.29
N ILE A 64 7.56 -12.61 15.69
CA ILE A 64 8.29 -11.58 14.94
C ILE A 64 9.12 -10.73 15.90
N GLU A 65 8.56 -10.25 17.01
CA GLU A 65 9.26 -9.44 18.01
C GLU A 65 10.45 -10.21 18.62
N GLU A 66 10.24 -11.47 18.97
CA GLU A 66 11.32 -12.38 19.43
C GLU A 66 12.42 -12.52 18.36
N LYS A 67 12.04 -12.79 17.12
CA LYS A 67 12.98 -12.96 16.03
C LYS A 67 13.76 -11.69 15.73
N MET A 68 13.10 -10.52 15.73
CA MET A 68 13.76 -9.23 15.58
C MET A 68 14.80 -9.01 16.69
N SER A 69 14.45 -9.29 17.93
CA SER A 69 15.37 -9.19 19.08
C SER A 69 16.56 -10.11 18.92
N LEU A 70 16.34 -11.39 18.57
CA LEU A 70 17.41 -12.38 18.36
C LEU A 70 18.36 -12.02 17.20
N THR A 71 17.87 -11.27 16.21
CA THR A 71 18.69 -10.81 15.07
C THR A 71 19.32 -9.43 15.29
N GLY A 72 19.23 -8.89 16.52
CA GLY A 72 19.82 -7.61 16.89
C GLY A 72 19.14 -6.40 16.25
N ILE A 73 17.87 -6.51 15.91
CA ILE A 73 17.06 -5.38 15.43
C ILE A 73 16.45 -4.69 16.66
N THR A 74 16.83 -3.44 16.87
CA THR A 74 16.24 -2.60 17.91
C THR A 74 14.91 -2.04 17.42
N PHE A 75 13.88 -2.09 18.26
CA PHE A 75 12.55 -1.58 17.91
C PHE A 75 11.78 -1.11 19.15
N ASP A 76 10.81 -0.23 18.91
CA ASP A 76 9.84 0.25 19.89
C ASP A 76 8.43 -0.03 19.37
N VAL A 77 7.55 -0.54 20.23
CA VAL A 77 6.13 -0.70 19.92
C VAL A 77 5.42 0.62 20.20
N LEU A 78 5.05 1.34 19.14
CA LEU A 78 4.40 2.65 19.25
C LEU A 78 2.91 2.56 19.55
N THR A 79 2.25 1.53 18.99
CA THR A 79 0.81 1.29 19.18
C THR A 79 0.55 -0.20 19.21
N ARG A 80 -0.33 -0.64 20.13
CA ARG A 80 -0.81 -2.03 20.20
C ARG A 80 -2.28 -2.04 20.49
N ALA A 81 -3.08 -2.43 19.51
CA ALA A 81 -4.50 -2.68 19.59
C ALA A 81 -4.81 -4.15 19.25
N ASP A 82 -6.07 -4.54 19.26
CA ASP A 82 -6.47 -5.93 19.01
C ASP A 82 -6.11 -6.39 17.61
N ASP A 83 -6.36 -5.56 16.61
CA ASP A 83 -6.15 -5.85 15.19
C ASP A 83 -5.10 -4.94 14.51
N PHE A 84 -4.34 -4.17 15.30
CA PHE A 84 -3.33 -3.26 14.78
C PHE A 84 -2.13 -3.13 15.72
N VAL A 85 -0.93 -3.33 15.18
CA VAL A 85 0.32 -3.03 15.89
C VAL A 85 1.24 -2.21 15.01
N ARG A 86 1.76 -1.11 15.56
CA ARG A 86 2.78 -0.29 14.92
C ARG A 86 4.11 -0.40 15.64
N ILE A 87 5.14 -0.74 14.91
CA ILE A 87 6.50 -0.84 15.40
C ILE A 87 7.35 0.21 14.67
N ALA A 88 8.17 0.94 15.41
CA ALA A 88 9.27 1.72 14.85
C ALA A 88 10.58 0.95 15.08
N THR A 89 11.39 0.82 14.04
CA THR A 89 12.72 0.22 14.15
C THR A 89 13.76 1.16 13.57
N THR A 90 14.91 1.22 14.22
CA THR A 90 16.02 2.09 13.83
C THR A 90 17.26 1.25 13.56
N LYS A 91 18.03 1.66 12.54
CA LYS A 91 19.36 1.13 12.29
C LYS A 91 20.37 2.20 12.64
N GLU A 92 21.17 1.97 13.71
CA GLU A 92 22.30 2.85 14.11
C GLU A 92 21.87 4.33 14.29
N ARG A 93 20.64 4.58 14.75
CA ARG A 93 20.01 5.91 14.88
C ARG A 93 19.97 6.75 13.58
N ALA A 94 20.12 6.11 12.42
CA ALA A 94 20.23 6.79 11.12
C ALA A 94 19.08 6.51 10.15
N ILE A 95 18.30 5.44 10.37
CA ILE A 95 17.21 5.02 9.51
C ILE A 95 16.01 4.66 10.37
N ASP A 96 14.96 5.46 10.28
CA ASP A 96 13.68 5.16 10.91
C ASP A 96 12.81 4.39 9.90
N LEU A 97 12.34 3.21 10.30
CA LEU A 97 11.44 2.40 9.51
C LEU A 97 10.21 2.05 10.35
N LYS A 98 9.05 2.37 9.83
CA LYS A 98 7.77 2.05 10.42
C LYS A 98 7.23 0.75 9.83
N LEU A 99 6.80 -0.15 10.70
CA LEU A 99 6.15 -1.41 10.37
C LEU A 99 4.73 -1.37 10.91
N ASP A 100 3.75 -1.51 10.06
CA ASP A 100 2.35 -1.65 10.44
C ASP A 100 1.91 -3.11 10.22
N PHE A 101 1.40 -3.74 11.28
CA PHE A 101 0.82 -5.07 11.25
C PHE A 101 -0.67 -4.94 11.47
N ILE A 102 -1.46 -5.46 10.54
CA ILE A 102 -2.91 -5.29 10.51
C ILE A 102 -3.58 -6.67 10.38
N ASN A 103 -4.52 -6.96 11.27
CA ASN A 103 -5.47 -8.05 11.13
C ASN A 103 -6.75 -7.46 10.51
N ASP A 104 -6.80 -7.46 9.18
CA ASP A 104 -7.90 -6.86 8.42
C ASP A 104 -9.13 -7.78 8.44
N ILE A 105 -10.24 -7.31 7.91
CA ILE A 105 -11.48 -8.07 7.78
C ILE A 105 -11.27 -9.38 7.01
N ASP A 106 -12.20 -10.33 7.20
CA ASP A 106 -12.21 -11.62 6.49
C ASP A 106 -12.66 -11.47 5.02
N TYR A 107 -12.01 -10.55 4.30
CA TYR A 107 -12.22 -10.39 2.87
C TYR A 107 -10.92 -10.00 2.18
N HIS A 108 -10.43 -10.91 1.34
CA HIS A 108 -9.31 -10.68 0.44
C HIS A 108 -9.74 -11.08 -0.97
N TYR A 109 -9.49 -10.23 -1.96
CA TYR A 109 -9.82 -10.53 -3.33
C TYR A 109 -8.68 -11.28 -4.00
N ASP A 110 -9.02 -12.49 -4.54
CA ASP A 110 -8.07 -13.35 -5.23
C ASP A 110 -6.90 -13.87 -4.33
N GLY A 111 -5.88 -14.47 -4.94
CA GLY A 111 -4.74 -15.04 -4.24
C GLY A 111 -3.62 -14.04 -3.96
N PHE A 112 -2.54 -14.57 -3.40
CA PHE A 112 -1.30 -13.85 -3.13
C PHE A 112 -0.25 -14.18 -4.19
N GLU A 113 0.69 -13.25 -4.40
CA GLU A 113 1.86 -13.49 -5.24
C GLU A 113 3.10 -13.81 -4.39
N GLN A 114 4.07 -14.48 -5.00
CA GLN A 114 5.39 -14.70 -4.40
C GLN A 114 6.42 -13.87 -5.15
N ASP A 115 7.12 -13.00 -4.42
CA ASP A 115 8.24 -12.24 -4.94
C ASP A 115 9.56 -12.68 -4.30
N LYS A 116 10.63 -12.74 -5.10
CA LYS A 116 11.94 -13.22 -4.61
C LYS A 116 12.54 -12.38 -3.49
N LYS A 117 12.24 -11.08 -3.44
CA LYS A 117 12.76 -10.14 -2.44
C LYS A 117 11.73 -9.78 -1.37
N LEU A 118 10.49 -9.60 -1.78
CA LEU A 118 9.42 -9.13 -0.91
C LEU A 118 8.62 -10.27 -0.26
N GLY A 119 8.80 -11.52 -0.71
CA GLY A 119 8.14 -12.71 -0.22
C GLY A 119 6.68 -12.82 -0.61
N LYS A 120 5.81 -13.22 0.30
CA LYS A 120 4.37 -13.25 0.09
C LYS A 120 3.86 -11.83 0.01
N ILE A 121 3.33 -11.44 -1.13
CA ILE A 121 2.82 -10.10 -1.39
C ILE A 121 1.37 -10.12 -1.85
N ASP A 122 0.72 -9.00 -1.66
CA ASP A 122 -0.63 -8.75 -2.12
C ASP A 122 -0.72 -8.59 -3.64
N ASN A 123 -1.84 -8.99 -4.23
CA ASN A 123 -2.11 -8.77 -5.64
C ASN A 123 -2.59 -7.33 -5.92
N ILE A 124 -2.46 -6.92 -7.19
CA ILE A 124 -2.77 -5.56 -7.62
C ILE A 124 -4.22 -5.16 -7.38
N GLN A 125 -5.17 -6.05 -7.64
CA GLN A 125 -6.60 -5.72 -7.52
C GLN A 125 -6.98 -5.53 -6.06
N ASN A 126 -6.46 -6.37 -5.16
CA ASN A 126 -6.68 -6.22 -3.74
C ASN A 126 -6.04 -4.94 -3.21
N ILE A 127 -4.81 -4.59 -3.63
CA ILE A 127 -4.17 -3.31 -3.28
C ILE A 127 -4.99 -2.13 -3.79
N LEU A 128 -5.49 -2.17 -5.04
CA LEU A 128 -6.29 -1.09 -5.61
C LEU A 128 -7.57 -0.86 -4.80
N SER A 129 -8.31 -1.93 -4.46
CA SER A 129 -9.51 -1.80 -3.63
C SER A 129 -9.20 -1.30 -2.21
N ASN A 130 -8.06 -1.69 -1.61
CA ASN A 130 -7.57 -1.14 -0.33
C ASN A 130 -7.26 0.36 -0.44
N LYS A 131 -6.65 0.80 -1.56
CA LYS A 131 -6.38 2.22 -1.80
C LYS A 131 -7.66 3.04 -1.93
N ILE A 132 -8.69 2.50 -2.59
CA ILE A 132 -10.01 3.14 -2.67
C ILE A 132 -10.62 3.29 -1.27
N SER A 133 -10.62 2.24 -0.45
CA SER A 133 -11.12 2.29 0.94
C SER A 133 -10.34 3.28 1.83
N ALA A 134 -9.10 3.56 1.48
CA ALA A 134 -8.22 4.46 2.23
C ALA A 134 -8.36 5.96 1.88
N LEU A 135 -9.02 6.31 0.77
CA LEU A 135 -9.10 7.71 0.28
C LEU A 135 -9.65 8.73 1.28
N PRO A 136 -10.57 8.40 2.22
CA PRO A 136 -11.05 9.38 3.22
C PRO A 136 -9.98 9.89 4.16
N ARG A 137 -8.83 9.20 4.27
CA ARG A 137 -7.68 9.70 5.04
C ARG A 137 -7.04 10.92 4.39
N LEU A 138 -7.42 11.24 3.14
CA LEU A 138 -6.91 12.36 2.32
C LEU A 138 -5.37 12.36 2.15
N GLU A 139 -4.77 11.19 2.25
CA GLU A 139 -3.35 11.00 1.99
C GLU A 139 -3.09 11.03 0.48
N ILE A 140 -2.46 12.08 -0.01
CA ILE A 140 -2.25 12.28 -1.46
C ILE A 140 -1.53 11.11 -2.14
N LYS A 141 -0.71 10.35 -1.39
CA LYS A 141 -0.04 9.16 -1.89
C LYS A 141 -1.02 8.07 -2.35
N ASP A 142 -2.20 7.94 -1.70
CA ASP A 142 -3.20 6.94 -2.06
C ASP A 142 -3.89 7.32 -3.39
N PHE A 143 -4.18 8.59 -3.62
CA PHE A 143 -4.69 9.09 -4.91
C PHE A 143 -3.69 8.87 -6.04
N VAL A 144 -2.41 9.15 -5.80
CA VAL A 144 -1.34 8.94 -6.77
C VAL A 144 -1.16 7.45 -7.09
N ASP A 145 -1.20 6.57 -6.08
CA ASP A 145 -1.12 5.13 -6.28
C ASP A 145 -2.25 4.64 -7.19
N VAL A 146 -3.49 5.12 -6.99
CA VAL A 146 -4.64 4.78 -7.83
C VAL A 146 -4.46 5.28 -9.27
N VAL A 147 -3.96 6.50 -9.49
CA VAL A 147 -3.67 7.02 -10.84
C VAL A 147 -2.69 6.12 -11.57
N PHE A 148 -1.56 5.78 -10.92
CA PHE A 148 -0.53 4.97 -11.58
C PHE A 148 -0.99 3.53 -11.82
N LEU A 149 -1.81 2.96 -10.95
CA LEU A 149 -2.48 1.67 -11.20
C LEU A 149 -3.41 1.77 -12.42
N ALA A 150 -4.22 2.83 -12.51
CA ALA A 150 -5.13 3.05 -13.63
C ALA A 150 -4.40 3.27 -14.96
N ARG A 151 -3.22 3.87 -14.97
CA ARG A 151 -2.41 4.05 -16.20
C ARG A 151 -1.84 2.76 -16.76
N VAL A 152 -1.66 1.74 -15.91
CA VAL A 152 -0.89 0.53 -16.26
C VAL A 152 -1.77 -0.70 -16.39
N PHE A 153 -2.88 -0.79 -15.61
CA PHE A 153 -3.71 -1.98 -15.56
C PHE A 153 -5.12 -1.73 -16.07
N SER A 154 -5.64 -2.73 -16.81
CA SER A 154 -7.03 -2.77 -17.27
C SER A 154 -7.90 -3.38 -16.18
N PHE A 155 -8.99 -2.71 -15.81
CA PHE A 155 -9.98 -3.19 -14.84
C PHE A 155 -11.30 -2.42 -15.01
N SER A 156 -12.37 -2.95 -14.41
CA SER A 156 -13.66 -2.27 -14.31
C SER A 156 -13.77 -1.49 -13.00
N TRP A 157 -14.07 -0.19 -13.06
CA TRP A 157 -14.33 0.60 -11.85
C TRP A 157 -15.51 0.07 -11.05
N LYS A 158 -16.55 -0.44 -11.72
CA LYS A 158 -17.68 -1.08 -11.06
C LYS A 158 -17.23 -2.23 -10.16
N ASP A 159 -16.33 -3.08 -10.66
CA ASP A 159 -15.85 -4.25 -9.92
C ASP A 159 -14.92 -3.86 -8.77
N ILE A 160 -14.02 -2.91 -9.00
CA ILE A 160 -13.12 -2.40 -7.94
C ILE A 160 -13.90 -1.72 -6.82
N ILE A 161 -14.91 -0.90 -7.16
CA ILE A 161 -15.77 -0.27 -6.14
C ILE A 161 -16.57 -1.34 -5.38
N ALA A 162 -17.10 -2.36 -6.05
CA ALA A 162 -17.81 -3.46 -5.39
C ALA A 162 -16.90 -4.23 -4.41
N GLN A 163 -15.63 -4.43 -4.75
CA GLN A 163 -14.64 -5.02 -3.84
C GLN A 163 -14.35 -4.10 -2.65
N ALA A 164 -14.17 -2.79 -2.89
CA ALA A 164 -13.91 -1.82 -1.84
C ALA A 164 -15.08 -1.67 -0.85
N ILE A 165 -16.33 -1.75 -1.33
CA ILE A 165 -17.54 -1.75 -0.49
C ILE A 165 -17.55 -2.95 0.48
N LYS A 166 -17.07 -4.11 0.05
CA LYS A 166 -16.97 -5.30 0.95
C LYS A 166 -15.96 -5.09 2.07
N LYS A 167 -14.97 -4.22 1.86
CA LYS A 167 -13.94 -3.89 2.85
C LYS A 167 -14.36 -2.75 3.78
N ASP A 168 -15.07 -1.78 3.23
CA ASP A 168 -15.51 -0.63 4.00
C ASP A 168 -16.85 -0.08 3.47
N SER A 169 -17.86 -0.07 4.32
CA SER A 169 -19.24 0.28 3.99
C SER A 169 -19.45 1.76 3.61
N TRP A 170 -18.51 2.66 3.92
CA TRP A 170 -18.60 4.07 3.50
C TRP A 170 -18.37 4.26 1.99
N VAL A 171 -17.69 3.29 1.34
CA VAL A 171 -17.31 3.41 -0.07
C VAL A 171 -18.55 3.47 -0.96
N ASN A 172 -18.65 4.54 -1.76
CA ASN A 172 -19.62 4.64 -2.82
C ASN A 172 -19.07 5.49 -3.99
N PRO A 173 -19.55 5.31 -5.23
CA PRO A 173 -19.00 5.98 -6.40
C PRO A 173 -19.06 7.51 -6.34
N ILE A 174 -20.10 8.07 -5.70
CA ILE A 174 -20.29 9.52 -5.62
C ILE A 174 -19.19 10.15 -4.76
N ASP A 175 -18.97 9.61 -3.56
CA ASP A 175 -17.97 10.14 -2.64
C ASP A 175 -16.55 9.93 -3.18
N ILE A 176 -16.23 8.77 -3.75
CA ILE A 176 -14.96 8.53 -4.41
C ILE A 176 -14.72 9.54 -5.55
N SER A 177 -15.71 9.73 -6.44
CA SER A 177 -15.62 10.72 -7.51
C SER A 177 -15.37 12.13 -6.97
N LYS A 178 -16.07 12.51 -5.90
CA LYS A 178 -15.92 13.81 -5.23
C LYS A 178 -14.51 13.96 -4.66
N LEU A 179 -13.99 12.95 -3.97
CA LEU A 179 -12.64 12.99 -3.40
C LEU A 179 -11.58 13.27 -4.46
N PHE A 180 -11.64 12.59 -5.62
CA PHE A 180 -10.72 12.87 -6.73
C PHE A 180 -10.86 14.29 -7.28
N LYS A 181 -12.10 14.81 -7.44
CA LYS A 181 -12.35 16.15 -7.95
C LYS A 181 -11.90 17.28 -7.01
N THR A 182 -11.93 17.03 -5.70
CA THR A 182 -11.64 18.05 -4.67
C THR A 182 -10.26 17.89 -4.03
N SER A 183 -9.48 16.89 -4.43
CA SER A 183 -8.12 16.71 -3.95
C SER A 183 -7.26 17.94 -4.29
N ASP A 184 -6.53 18.48 -3.29
CA ASP A 184 -5.66 19.64 -3.46
C ASP A 184 -4.39 19.27 -4.26
N PRO A 185 -4.21 19.79 -5.48
CA PRO A 185 -3.03 19.49 -6.29
C PRO A 185 -1.71 19.96 -5.65
N LYS A 186 -1.74 20.91 -4.72
CA LYS A 186 -0.54 21.37 -4.02
C LYS A 186 0.11 20.27 -3.19
N LEU A 187 -0.68 19.27 -2.74
CA LEU A 187 -0.19 18.13 -1.98
C LEU A 187 0.69 17.19 -2.83
N LEU A 188 0.60 17.23 -4.16
CA LEU A 188 1.46 16.45 -5.06
C LEU A 188 2.95 16.78 -4.90
N LYS A 189 3.28 17.95 -4.34
CA LYS A 189 4.66 18.34 -4.00
C LYS A 189 5.25 17.50 -2.85
N LEU A 190 4.41 16.85 -2.05
CA LEU A 190 4.83 15.99 -0.94
C LEU A 190 5.25 14.59 -1.40
N ILE A 191 4.92 14.23 -2.64
CA ILE A 191 5.24 12.91 -3.19
C ILE A 191 6.74 12.83 -3.50
N LYS A 192 7.36 11.78 -3.00
CA LYS A 192 8.77 11.46 -3.25
C LYS A 192 8.90 10.69 -4.58
N TRP A 193 8.80 11.40 -5.69
CA TRP A 193 8.85 10.82 -7.03
C TRP A 193 10.18 10.12 -7.32
N LYS A 194 10.15 8.96 -7.98
CA LYS A 194 11.37 8.31 -8.49
C LYS A 194 11.86 8.95 -9.79
N ASN A 195 10.92 9.36 -10.64
CA ASN A 195 11.17 10.03 -11.90
C ASN A 195 10.35 11.34 -11.97
N PRO A 196 10.76 12.33 -12.75
CA PRO A 196 9.97 13.53 -12.99
C PRO A 196 8.58 13.19 -13.52
N VAL A 197 7.55 13.85 -12.99
CA VAL A 197 6.15 13.68 -13.37
C VAL A 197 5.55 15.04 -13.70
N ALA A 198 4.81 15.14 -14.80
CA ALA A 198 4.02 16.30 -15.13
C ALA A 198 2.79 16.36 -14.21
N ILE A 199 2.75 17.35 -13.33
CA ILE A 199 1.68 17.50 -12.33
C ILE A 199 0.32 17.70 -13.00
N ASP A 200 0.27 18.46 -14.11
CA ASP A 200 -0.96 18.71 -14.87
C ASP A 200 -1.55 17.42 -15.43
N ASP A 201 -0.72 16.43 -15.78
CA ASP A 201 -1.20 15.12 -16.21
C ASP A 201 -1.87 14.37 -15.06
N ILE A 202 -1.34 14.42 -13.84
CA ILE A 202 -1.98 13.82 -12.66
C ILE A 202 -3.33 14.47 -12.37
N ILE A 203 -3.40 15.81 -12.46
CA ILE A 203 -4.63 16.55 -12.24
C ILE A 203 -5.70 16.17 -13.28
N ARG A 204 -5.31 16.06 -14.54
CA ARG A 204 -6.20 15.59 -15.60
C ARG A 204 -6.71 14.17 -15.34
N ASP A 205 -5.82 13.27 -14.90
CA ASP A 205 -6.16 11.89 -14.61
C ASP A 205 -7.13 11.76 -13.42
N PHE A 206 -7.00 12.63 -12.41
CA PHE A 206 -7.99 12.71 -11.33
C PHE A 206 -9.41 12.98 -11.88
N GLN A 207 -9.55 13.87 -12.87
CA GLN A 207 -10.86 14.16 -13.47
C GLN A 207 -11.39 12.99 -14.29
N ILE A 208 -10.51 12.26 -14.99
CA ILE A 208 -10.89 11.07 -15.76
C ILE A 208 -11.34 9.96 -14.80
N ILE A 209 -10.56 9.65 -13.76
CA ILE A 209 -10.92 8.65 -12.75
C ILE A 209 -12.26 9.03 -12.08
N ALA A 210 -12.42 10.28 -11.69
CA ALA A 210 -13.66 10.75 -11.07
C ALA A 210 -14.90 10.50 -11.95
N LYS A 211 -14.75 10.67 -13.26
CA LYS A 211 -15.81 10.38 -14.24
C LYS A 211 -16.04 8.88 -14.39
N ASP A 212 -14.98 8.11 -14.59
CA ASP A 212 -15.06 6.67 -14.81
C ASP A 212 -15.68 5.94 -13.60
N VAL A 213 -15.26 6.32 -12.38
CA VAL A 213 -15.83 5.81 -11.12
C VAL A 213 -17.33 6.11 -11.02
N LEU A 214 -17.71 7.37 -11.30
CA LEU A 214 -19.12 7.79 -11.21
C LEU A 214 -20.03 7.03 -12.19
N LEU A 215 -19.50 6.74 -13.39
CA LEU A 215 -20.22 6.01 -14.43
C LEU A 215 -20.13 4.49 -14.29
N GLY A 216 -19.21 3.99 -13.46
CA GLY A 216 -18.95 2.55 -13.29
C GLY A 216 -18.43 1.90 -14.58
N THR A 217 -17.67 2.63 -15.38
CA THR A 217 -17.12 2.17 -16.66
C THR A 217 -15.81 1.38 -16.46
N ASP A 218 -15.31 0.82 -17.55
CA ASP A 218 -13.93 0.34 -17.60
C ASP A 218 -12.97 1.51 -17.42
N ASN A 219 -11.79 1.22 -16.86
CA ASN A 219 -10.72 2.17 -16.70
C ASN A 219 -10.25 2.72 -18.05
N SER A 220 -10.45 4.02 -18.29
CA SER A 220 -10.13 4.68 -19.56
C SER A 220 -8.69 5.23 -19.62
N LEU A 221 -7.95 5.22 -18.49
CA LEU A 221 -6.56 5.70 -18.43
C LEU A 221 -5.53 4.67 -18.90
N VAL A 222 -5.89 3.40 -18.96
CA VAL A 222 -4.96 2.37 -19.39
C VAL A 222 -4.49 2.68 -20.82
N GLN A 223 -3.18 2.82 -21.01
CA GLN A 223 -2.60 2.98 -22.33
C GLN A 223 -2.81 1.67 -23.10
N LYS A 224 -3.64 1.70 -24.13
CA LYS A 224 -3.73 0.58 -25.06
C LYS A 224 -2.34 0.39 -25.65
N ALA A 225 -1.75 -0.79 -25.43
CA ALA A 225 -0.51 -1.14 -26.11
C ALA A 225 -0.72 -0.96 -27.62
N THR A 226 -0.08 0.03 -28.20
CA THR A 226 -0.02 0.25 -29.66
C THR A 226 0.91 -0.75 -30.30
#